data_bf2d6cd7a37d2d22c3e65edc2d10d603
#
_entry.id   bf2d6cd7a37d2d22c3e65edc2d10d603
#
_cell.length_a   1.000
_cell.length_b   1.000
_cell.length_c   1.000
_cell.angle_alpha   90.00
_cell.angle_beta   90.00
_cell.angle_gamma   90.00
#
_symmetry.space_group_name_H-M   'P 1'
#
loop_
_entity.id
_entity.type
_entity.pdbx_description
1 polymer ?
#
loop_
_entity_poly.entity_id
_entity_poly.type
_entity_poly.pdbx_seq_one_letter_code
_entity_poly.pdbx_strand_id
1 'polypeptide(L)'
;MRVMLLLSAFLVFTSAEVTGQNLSCSDAVTLNGGTIEVASVNSGDDTENLQCALDFAVEAGFQDIFLSSSDYVIGGVSGRGFQGDIRGKSKGATLVTVQNGSLNCSEAIGTAMEFQVGNVSVRNMTISVDSPCADGNAASVIAFYSNADNCAARTVFGNVDRVVINGSGTQGSDTVIGITADVAPGCDSSAQKMLGTLKVNRSELSDLEFGIRTSIGGGGQVDINYNTMTRMGLPISILNANQSTTILANKISFNDVDSYEASSGLGTTAIYIGSTAASPDTNTTTIKNNTFTDGGLSAGGVAVLVGQTDKGISHSMVVAGNTFQGVPANTAGAGLVAIDTNDGLISGNRFLSAAGTWIDISSGNASQGFVGRDILGWAVVANEFSGSTANTDISLGERTSGIIVGRSQGFPKVDDLTGENDVLESYTTSNTALAQQRSLLRPTADPAEIFHMQLMTLMRLGPFSD
;
A
#
# COMPACT_ATOMS: atom_id res chain seq x y z
N MET A 1 -46.63 48.44 11.29
CA MET A 1 -45.79 48.02 10.17
C MET A 1 -44.42 48.70 10.34
N ARG A 2 -43.45 48.02 11.00
CA ARG A 2 -42.12 48.57 11.25
C ARG A 2 -41.16 47.80 10.34
N VAL A 3 -40.59 48.51 9.38
CA VAL A 3 -39.55 47.99 8.48
C VAL A 3 -38.21 48.02 9.22
N MET A 4 -37.64 46.85 9.44
CA MET A 4 -36.31 46.68 10.05
C MET A 4 -35.29 46.63 8.91
N LEU A 5 -34.52 47.70 8.70
CA LEU A 5 -33.38 47.72 7.78
C LEU A 5 -32.22 46.98 8.44
N LEU A 6 -31.85 45.82 7.88
CA LEU A 6 -30.60 45.14 8.18
C LEU A 6 -29.48 45.76 7.33
N LEU A 7 -28.60 46.52 7.95
CA LEU A 7 -27.34 46.96 7.39
C LEU A 7 -26.36 45.78 7.40
N SER A 8 -26.12 45.16 6.25
CA SER A 8 -25.03 44.19 6.05
C SER A 8 -23.73 45.01 5.90
N ALA A 9 -22.94 45.03 6.96
CA ALA A 9 -21.56 45.53 6.86
C ALA A 9 -20.72 44.52 6.08
N PHE A 10 -20.42 44.81 4.80
CA PHE A 10 -19.39 44.14 4.02
C PHE A 10 -18.03 44.57 4.56
N LEU A 11 -17.38 43.74 5.37
CA LEU A 11 -15.95 43.87 5.65
C LEU A 11 -15.21 43.54 4.37
N VAL A 12 -14.79 44.55 3.65
CA VAL A 12 -13.80 44.42 2.57
C VAL A 12 -12.45 44.21 3.25
N PHE A 13 -12.01 42.98 3.36
CA PHE A 13 -10.61 42.70 3.62
C PHE A 13 -9.82 43.14 2.39
N THR A 14 -9.19 44.27 2.44
CA THR A 14 -8.11 44.62 1.52
C THR A 14 -6.97 43.70 1.84
N SER A 15 -6.63 42.83 0.89
CA SER A 15 -5.41 42.03 0.92
C SER A 15 -4.23 43.01 0.86
N ALA A 16 -3.73 43.42 2.02
CA ALA A 16 -2.41 44.01 2.10
C ALA A 16 -1.44 42.93 1.64
N GLU A 17 -0.61 43.20 0.66
CA GLU A 17 0.50 42.35 0.32
C GLU A 17 1.43 42.29 1.55
N VAL A 18 1.31 41.22 2.33
CA VAL A 18 2.20 40.96 3.43
C VAL A 18 3.50 40.44 2.83
N THR A 19 4.43 41.34 2.58
CA THR A 19 5.77 41.00 2.10
C THR A 19 6.62 40.58 3.28
N GLY A 20 7.03 39.29 3.33
CA GLY A 20 8.15 38.79 4.11
C GLY A 20 8.18 39.15 5.61
N GLN A 21 7.12 38.84 6.35
CA GLN A 21 7.13 39.01 7.81
C GLN A 21 7.73 37.76 8.46
N ASN A 22 8.82 37.91 9.20
CA ASN A 22 9.36 36.81 10.01
C ASN A 22 8.37 36.44 11.11
N LEU A 23 8.20 35.14 11.33
CA LEU A 23 7.38 34.67 12.44
C LEU A 23 8.15 34.80 13.76
N SER A 24 7.44 35.06 14.82
CA SER A 24 8.06 35.31 16.14
C SER A 24 8.78 34.09 16.72
N CYS A 25 8.54 32.89 16.17
CA CYS A 25 9.12 31.64 16.66
C CYS A 25 10.46 31.29 15.98
N SER A 26 10.76 31.84 14.80
CA SER A 26 12.03 31.60 14.11
C SER A 26 12.30 32.65 13.04
N ASP A 27 13.55 33.12 12.97
CA ASP A 27 14.03 34.01 11.91
C ASP A 27 14.14 33.32 10.55
N ALA A 28 14.18 31.99 10.54
CA ALA A 28 14.21 31.16 9.31
C ALA A 28 12.84 30.92 8.71
N VAL A 29 11.76 31.34 9.38
CA VAL A 29 10.39 31.13 8.94
C VAL A 29 9.72 32.46 8.63
N THR A 30 9.29 32.62 7.38
CA THR A 30 8.69 33.87 6.89
C THR A 30 7.33 33.61 6.27
N LEU A 31 6.42 34.58 6.42
CA LEU A 31 5.14 34.57 5.74
C LEU A 31 5.24 35.41 4.45
N ASN A 32 4.98 34.79 3.31
CA ASN A 32 5.04 35.45 2.00
C ASN A 32 3.78 35.12 1.19
N GLY A 33 2.90 36.10 0.97
CA GLY A 33 1.73 35.99 0.14
C GLY A 33 0.76 34.83 0.49
N GLY A 34 0.67 34.45 1.76
CA GLY A 34 -0.17 33.32 2.21
C GLY A 34 0.55 31.96 2.26
N THR A 35 1.82 31.89 1.84
CA THR A 35 2.70 30.74 1.99
C THR A 35 3.66 30.96 3.15
N ILE A 36 3.83 29.97 3.99
CA ILE A 36 4.89 29.95 5.01
C ILE A 36 6.14 29.39 4.36
N GLU A 37 7.16 30.20 4.23
CA GLU A 37 8.46 29.80 3.71
C GLU A 37 9.40 29.44 4.85
N VAL A 38 9.98 28.25 4.80
CA VAL A 38 10.97 27.76 5.74
C VAL A 38 12.32 27.74 5.05
N ALA A 39 13.29 28.49 5.59
CA ALA A 39 14.67 28.41 5.17
C ALA A 39 15.45 27.47 6.12
N SER A 40 16.46 26.78 5.59
CA SER A 40 17.36 25.98 6.43
C SER A 40 18.38 26.87 7.13
N VAL A 41 18.74 26.50 8.35
CA VAL A 41 19.88 27.06 9.05
C VAL A 41 21.13 26.25 8.68
N ASN A 42 21.94 26.75 7.79
CA ASN A 42 23.05 26.13 7.05
C ASN A 42 24.07 25.24 7.82
N SER A 43 23.86 24.89 9.05
CA SER A 43 24.75 24.01 9.84
C SER A 43 24.07 23.35 11.04
N GLY A 44 22.76 23.31 11.12
CA GLY A 44 22.05 22.87 12.30
C GLY A 44 20.83 22.03 12.04
N ASP A 45 20.18 21.69 13.12
CA ASP A 45 18.92 21.00 13.15
C ASP A 45 17.78 21.99 12.79
N ASP A 46 17.05 21.69 11.72
CA ASP A 46 15.92 22.51 11.24
C ASP A 46 14.58 22.08 11.85
N THR A 47 14.60 21.17 12.81
CA THR A 47 13.38 20.62 13.45
C THR A 47 12.52 21.74 14.04
N GLU A 48 13.15 22.65 14.81
CA GLU A 48 12.41 23.76 15.44
C GLU A 48 11.81 24.73 14.42
N ASN A 49 12.49 24.97 13.31
CA ASN A 49 11.98 25.84 12.24
C ASN A 49 10.77 25.24 11.55
N LEU A 50 10.85 23.94 11.22
CA LEU A 50 9.73 23.26 10.57
C LEU A 50 8.57 23.07 11.54
N GLN A 51 8.83 22.78 12.81
CA GLN A 51 7.80 22.70 13.85
C GLN A 51 7.10 24.06 14.05
N CYS A 52 7.88 25.13 14.12
CA CYS A 52 7.35 26.51 14.20
C CYS A 52 6.39 26.82 13.02
N ALA A 53 6.79 26.46 11.81
CA ALA A 53 5.95 26.64 10.62
C ALA A 53 4.63 25.84 10.70
N LEU A 54 4.69 24.61 11.18
CA LEU A 54 3.51 23.75 11.36
C LEU A 54 2.57 24.31 12.44
N ASP A 55 3.10 24.67 13.58
CA ASP A 55 2.32 25.22 14.70
C ASP A 55 1.62 26.53 14.29
N PHE A 56 2.36 27.42 13.64
CA PHE A 56 1.81 28.66 13.12
C PHE A 56 0.74 28.41 12.03
N ALA A 57 0.98 27.45 11.13
CA ALA A 57 0.01 27.08 10.10
C ALA A 57 -1.31 26.58 10.71
N VAL A 58 -1.23 25.76 11.76
CA VAL A 58 -2.40 25.26 12.47
C VAL A 58 -3.13 26.40 13.20
N GLU A 59 -2.40 27.25 13.91
CA GLU A 59 -2.98 28.35 14.70
C GLU A 59 -3.64 29.41 13.81
N ALA A 60 -2.96 29.80 12.74
CA ALA A 60 -3.40 30.88 11.84
C ALA A 60 -4.24 30.40 10.64
N GLY A 61 -4.37 29.08 10.44
CA GLY A 61 -5.16 28.50 9.35
C GLY A 61 -4.50 28.55 7.98
N PHE A 62 -3.16 28.66 7.92
CA PHE A 62 -2.41 28.60 6.67
C PHE A 62 -2.31 27.15 6.18
N GLN A 63 -2.31 26.99 4.84
CA GLN A 63 -2.38 25.67 4.19
C GLN A 63 -1.18 25.37 3.27
N ASP A 64 -0.19 26.24 3.19
CA ASP A 64 0.96 26.04 2.28
C ASP A 64 2.27 26.34 3.03
N ILE A 65 3.09 25.30 3.24
CA ILE A 65 4.42 25.38 3.78
C ILE A 65 5.41 25.03 2.68
N PHE A 66 6.32 25.95 2.38
CA PHE A 66 7.31 25.80 1.33
C PHE A 66 8.73 25.73 1.90
N LEU A 67 9.41 24.62 1.65
CA LEU A 67 10.82 24.43 1.98
C LEU A 67 11.67 25.14 0.92
N SER A 68 12.15 26.35 1.25
CA SER A 68 12.79 27.24 0.29
C SER A 68 14.31 27.01 0.11
N SER A 69 14.93 26.24 0.98
CA SER A 69 16.36 25.84 0.87
C SER A 69 16.55 24.52 0.12
N SER A 70 17.79 24.13 -0.13
CA SER A 70 18.13 22.86 -0.75
C SER A 70 18.25 21.73 0.25
N ASP A 71 18.75 22.00 1.45
CA ASP A 71 19.11 21.00 2.43
C ASP A 71 18.51 21.32 3.79
N TYR A 72 17.95 20.31 4.43
CA TYR A 72 17.38 20.37 5.77
C TYR A 72 17.83 19.17 6.57
N VAL A 73 18.05 19.37 7.87
CA VAL A 73 18.28 18.29 8.83
C VAL A 73 17.19 18.36 9.88
N ILE A 74 16.43 17.27 10.06
CA ILE A 74 15.34 17.23 11.02
C ILE A 74 15.43 16.00 11.94
N GLY A 75 14.99 16.16 13.18
CA GLY A 75 14.58 15.06 14.05
C GLY A 75 13.14 14.62 13.72
N GLY A 76 12.23 14.83 14.66
CA GLY A 76 10.80 14.55 14.46
C GLY A 76 9.98 15.84 14.52
N VAL A 77 9.00 15.98 13.60
CA VAL A 77 8.05 17.09 13.60
C VAL A 77 6.62 16.55 13.58
N SER A 78 5.71 17.27 14.25
CA SER A 78 4.30 16.89 14.36
C SER A 78 3.38 18.01 13.88
N GLY A 79 2.59 17.72 12.85
CA GLY A 79 1.58 18.60 12.27
C GLY A 79 0.18 18.21 12.73
N ARG A 80 -0.06 18.19 14.04
CA ARG A 80 -1.38 17.85 14.58
C ARG A 80 -2.45 18.89 14.24
N GLY A 81 -3.44 18.48 13.44
CA GLY A 81 -4.49 19.38 12.97
C GLY A 81 -4.10 20.21 11.74
N PHE A 82 -2.88 20.06 11.23
CA PHE A 82 -2.48 20.71 9.99
C PHE A 82 -3.34 20.22 8.82
N GLN A 83 -3.75 21.13 7.96
CA GLN A 83 -4.51 20.84 6.75
C GLN A 83 -3.92 21.64 5.60
N GLY A 84 -3.20 20.95 4.72
CA GLY A 84 -2.56 21.64 3.60
C GLY A 84 -1.37 20.90 3.00
N ASP A 85 -0.53 21.66 2.30
CA ASP A 85 0.64 21.17 1.60
C ASP A 85 1.94 21.48 2.36
N ILE A 86 2.83 20.51 2.45
CA ILE A 86 4.25 20.71 2.72
C ILE A 86 5.00 20.34 1.45
N ARG A 87 5.69 21.29 0.87
CA ARG A 87 6.35 21.07 -0.41
C ARG A 87 7.77 21.60 -0.46
N GLY A 88 8.64 20.84 -1.09
CA GLY A 88 9.94 21.30 -1.54
C GLY A 88 9.88 21.93 -2.95
N LYS A 89 11.02 22.38 -3.46
CA LYS A 89 11.18 22.91 -4.84
C LYS A 89 10.95 21.83 -5.88
N SER A 90 11.60 20.69 -5.68
CA SER A 90 11.43 19.46 -6.46
C SER A 90 12.11 18.30 -5.75
N LYS A 91 11.84 17.06 -6.18
CA LYS A 91 12.48 15.88 -5.63
C LYS A 91 14.01 15.82 -5.80
N GLY A 92 14.61 16.64 -6.67
CA GLY A 92 16.06 16.74 -6.82
C GLY A 92 16.67 18.03 -6.28
N ALA A 93 15.86 18.96 -5.76
CA ALA A 93 16.31 20.28 -5.33
C ALA A 93 16.00 20.59 -3.86
N THR A 94 15.29 19.72 -3.16
CA THR A 94 15.07 19.81 -1.71
C THR A 94 15.36 18.46 -1.09
N LEU A 95 16.40 18.41 -0.28
CA LEU A 95 16.80 17.24 0.50
C LEU A 95 16.48 17.47 1.98
N VAL A 96 15.75 16.55 2.56
CA VAL A 96 15.48 16.48 4.00
C VAL A 96 16.21 15.26 4.54
N THR A 97 17.15 15.45 5.45
CA THR A 97 17.86 14.37 6.10
C THR A 97 17.28 14.17 7.50
N VAL A 98 16.85 12.96 7.80
CA VAL A 98 16.45 12.59 9.17
C VAL A 98 17.71 12.30 9.96
N GLN A 99 17.89 13.01 11.08
CA GLN A 99 19.08 12.90 11.91
C GLN A 99 19.11 11.52 12.60
N ASN A 100 20.28 10.88 12.56
CA ASN A 100 20.47 9.59 13.20
C ASN A 100 20.26 9.67 14.71
N GLY A 101 19.53 8.70 15.27
CA GLY A 101 19.24 8.61 16.69
C GLY A 101 18.36 9.74 17.25
N SER A 102 17.72 10.55 16.39
CA SER A 102 16.92 11.69 16.83
C SER A 102 15.48 11.34 17.18
N LEU A 103 14.98 10.20 16.68
CA LEU A 103 13.61 9.79 16.94
C LEU A 103 13.50 8.99 18.22
N ASN A 104 12.47 9.27 19.00
CA ASN A 104 12.10 8.44 20.13
C ASN A 104 11.26 7.26 19.65
N CYS A 105 11.81 6.08 19.65
CA CYS A 105 11.18 4.84 19.20
C CYS A 105 10.89 3.86 20.33
N SER A 106 11.14 4.24 21.59
CA SER A 106 11.11 3.31 22.74
C SER A 106 9.72 2.81 23.09
N GLU A 107 8.69 3.62 22.91
CA GLU A 107 7.30 3.28 23.31
C GLU A 107 6.36 3.12 22.12
N ALA A 108 6.75 3.61 20.94
CA ALA A 108 5.96 3.61 19.74
C ALA A 108 6.86 3.69 18.50
N ILE A 109 6.26 3.64 17.30
CA ILE A 109 6.97 3.92 16.06
C ILE A 109 7.41 5.40 16.08
N GLY A 110 8.72 5.66 16.11
CA GLY A 110 9.27 7.00 15.97
C GLY A 110 8.92 7.60 14.60
N THR A 111 8.63 8.88 14.52
CA THR A 111 8.15 9.47 13.25
C THR A 111 8.91 10.73 12.92
N ALA A 112 9.42 10.83 11.68
CA ALA A 112 10.12 12.03 11.24
C ALA A 112 9.15 13.16 10.83
N MET A 113 8.07 12.84 10.12
CA MET A 113 6.98 13.77 9.80
C MET A 113 5.65 13.13 10.17
N GLU A 114 5.06 13.58 11.27
CA GLU A 114 3.81 13.06 11.81
C GLU A 114 2.65 14.02 11.53
N PHE A 115 1.55 13.48 11.01
CA PHE A 115 0.32 14.23 10.78
C PHE A 115 -0.86 13.51 11.43
N GLN A 116 -1.54 14.22 12.30
CA GLN A 116 -2.73 13.70 12.98
C GLN A 116 -3.95 14.54 12.62
N VAL A 117 -4.99 13.88 12.14
CA VAL A 117 -6.28 14.50 11.85
C VAL A 117 -6.18 15.67 10.86
N GLY A 118 -6.39 15.42 9.63
CA GLY A 118 -6.37 16.48 8.61
C GLY A 118 -6.30 15.93 7.20
N ASN A 119 -6.26 16.85 6.26
CA ASN A 119 -5.99 16.56 4.86
C ASN A 119 -4.62 17.14 4.53
N VAL A 120 -3.61 16.29 4.52
CA VAL A 120 -2.21 16.71 4.38
C VAL A 120 -1.60 16.15 3.11
N SER A 121 -0.86 17.00 2.42
CA SER A 121 -0.07 16.65 1.24
C SER A 121 1.40 16.92 1.47
N VAL A 122 2.25 15.93 1.24
CA VAL A 122 3.72 16.05 1.25
C VAL A 122 4.22 15.81 -0.17
N ARG A 123 4.96 16.78 -0.72
CA ARG A 123 5.33 16.69 -2.13
C ARG A 123 6.65 17.35 -2.52
N ASN A 124 7.20 16.90 -3.66
CA ASN A 124 8.35 17.51 -4.34
C ASN A 124 9.61 17.63 -3.47
N MET A 125 10.01 16.58 -2.77
CA MET A 125 11.24 16.55 -1.98
C MET A 125 11.87 15.17 -1.96
N THR A 126 13.14 15.12 -1.58
CA THR A 126 13.84 13.89 -1.21
C THR A 126 14.00 13.84 0.30
N ILE A 127 13.70 12.70 0.90
CA ILE A 127 13.92 12.43 2.33
C ILE A 127 14.91 11.27 2.42
N SER A 128 16.02 11.52 3.10
CA SER A 128 17.06 10.52 3.37
C SER A 128 17.01 10.11 4.83
N VAL A 129 17.01 8.83 5.09
CA VAL A 129 16.95 8.26 6.44
C VAL A 129 17.95 7.11 6.56
N ASP A 130 18.72 7.08 7.64
CA ASP A 130 19.65 6.00 7.93
C ASP A 130 19.25 5.27 9.22
N SER A 131 19.78 5.58 10.35
CA SER A 131 19.46 4.96 11.65
C SER A 131 18.71 5.96 12.52
N PRO A 132 17.40 6.18 12.28
CA PRO A 132 16.68 7.29 12.89
C PRO A 132 16.37 7.10 14.36
N CYS A 133 16.30 5.85 14.85
CA CYS A 133 16.04 5.51 16.23
C CYS A 133 17.31 5.42 17.06
N ALA A 134 17.25 5.89 18.31
CA ALA A 134 18.36 5.73 19.25
C ALA A 134 18.47 4.31 19.82
N ASP A 135 17.41 3.53 19.78
CA ASP A 135 17.21 2.28 20.51
C ASP A 135 16.92 1.05 19.64
N GLY A 136 17.04 1.16 18.31
CA GLY A 136 16.90 0.04 17.41
C GLY A 136 15.47 -0.47 17.22
N ASN A 137 14.46 0.37 17.41
CA ASN A 137 13.05 0.05 17.16
C ASN A 137 12.55 0.55 15.80
N ALA A 138 11.25 0.58 15.60
CA ALA A 138 10.64 0.97 14.33
C ALA A 138 10.52 2.50 14.18
N ALA A 139 10.80 3.01 12.98
CA ALA A 139 10.58 4.40 12.61
C ALA A 139 9.75 4.51 11.34
N SER A 140 8.94 5.56 11.24
CA SER A 140 8.24 5.96 10.03
C SER A 140 8.76 7.31 9.53
N VAL A 141 8.98 7.41 8.20
CA VAL A 141 9.44 8.68 7.62
C VAL A 141 8.29 9.67 7.50
N ILE A 142 7.17 9.25 6.95
CA ILE A 142 5.93 10.04 6.89
C ILE A 142 4.80 9.22 7.49
N ALA A 143 4.14 9.75 8.51
CA ALA A 143 3.01 9.07 9.13
C ALA A 143 1.75 9.92 9.15
N PHE A 144 0.64 9.29 8.83
CA PHE A 144 -0.70 9.83 8.93
C PHE A 144 -1.48 9.04 9.99
N TYR A 145 -1.80 9.67 11.11
CA TYR A 145 -2.47 9.00 12.22
C TYR A 145 -3.91 9.47 12.40
N SER A 146 -4.81 8.53 12.70
CA SER A 146 -6.25 8.76 12.90
C SER A 146 -6.47 9.42 14.21
N ASN A 147 -6.03 10.16 14.90
CA ASN A 147 -6.30 10.85 16.14
C ASN A 147 -5.77 10.24 17.45
N ALA A 148 -5.05 11.05 18.19
CA ALA A 148 -4.49 10.72 19.49
C ALA A 148 -5.33 11.14 20.71
N ASP A 149 -6.19 12.16 20.59
CA ASP A 149 -6.75 12.84 21.77
C ASP A 149 -7.68 12.02 22.66
N ASN A 150 -8.32 11.05 22.15
CA ASN A 150 -9.21 10.15 22.90
C ASN A 150 -9.52 8.90 22.10
N CYS A 151 -8.67 8.59 21.14
CA CYS A 151 -8.89 7.51 20.20
C CYS A 151 -10.25 7.55 19.49
N ALA A 152 -10.86 8.74 19.42
CA ALA A 152 -12.12 8.91 18.71
C ALA A 152 -11.91 8.71 17.21
N ALA A 153 -12.89 8.10 16.57
CA ALA A 153 -12.86 7.87 15.14
C ALA A 153 -12.81 9.19 14.37
N ARG A 154 -11.65 9.55 13.83
CA ARG A 154 -11.51 10.68 12.91
C ARG A 154 -10.82 10.22 11.64
N THR A 155 -11.33 10.73 10.55
CA THR A 155 -10.80 10.41 9.21
C THR A 155 -9.46 11.10 8.99
N VAL A 156 -8.47 10.36 8.51
CA VAL A 156 -7.20 10.89 8.08
C VAL A 156 -7.12 10.86 6.56
N PHE A 157 -6.61 11.94 5.97
CA PHE A 157 -6.36 12.06 4.55
C PHE A 157 -4.88 12.36 4.34
N GLY A 158 -4.18 11.47 3.66
CA GLY A 158 -2.77 11.62 3.32
C GLY A 158 -2.56 11.60 1.81
N ASN A 159 -1.72 12.50 1.32
CA ASN A 159 -1.28 12.50 -0.07
C ASN A 159 0.23 12.68 -0.13
N VAL A 160 0.94 11.72 -0.72
CA VAL A 160 2.37 11.79 -0.97
C VAL A 160 2.59 11.76 -2.49
N ASP A 161 3.11 12.85 -3.04
CA ASP A 161 3.27 13.00 -4.49
C ASP A 161 4.67 13.49 -4.87
N ARG A 162 5.35 12.76 -5.75
CA ARG A 162 6.70 13.11 -6.19
C ARG A 162 7.70 13.29 -5.04
N VAL A 163 7.65 12.37 -4.09
CA VAL A 163 8.62 12.29 -2.99
C VAL A 163 9.57 11.13 -3.26
N VAL A 164 10.85 11.35 -2.97
CA VAL A 164 11.86 10.29 -2.93
C VAL A 164 12.16 9.99 -1.48
N ILE A 165 12.06 8.73 -1.05
CA ILE A 165 12.45 8.28 0.27
C ILE A 165 13.56 7.24 0.10
N ASN A 166 14.74 7.56 0.59
CA ASN A 166 15.90 6.68 0.54
C ASN A 166 16.27 6.24 1.96
N GLY A 167 16.15 4.94 2.22
CA GLY A 167 16.77 4.32 3.39
C GLY A 167 18.25 4.07 3.18
N SER A 168 18.92 3.56 4.19
CA SER A 168 20.34 3.20 4.12
C SER A 168 20.58 1.81 3.55
N GLY A 169 19.56 0.99 3.47
CA GLY A 169 19.70 -0.43 3.12
C GLY A 169 20.55 -1.23 4.10
N THR A 170 21.00 -0.59 5.16
CA THR A 170 21.73 -1.31 6.19
C THR A 170 20.74 -2.16 6.97
N GLN A 171 21.03 -3.43 7.06
CA GLN A 171 20.49 -4.35 8.06
C GLN A 171 20.88 -3.84 9.45
N GLY A 172 20.39 -2.65 9.78
CA GLY A 172 20.53 -2.07 11.09
C GLY A 172 19.51 -2.66 12.03
N SER A 173 19.62 -2.31 13.28
CA SER A 173 18.66 -2.69 14.32
C SER A 173 17.27 -2.05 14.13
N ASP A 174 17.14 -1.10 13.21
CA ASP A 174 15.95 -0.26 13.07
C ASP A 174 15.07 -0.69 11.88
N THR A 175 13.80 -0.98 12.15
CA THR A 175 12.79 -1.15 11.11
C THR A 175 12.38 0.21 10.57
N VAL A 176 12.71 0.52 9.30
CA VAL A 176 12.33 1.78 8.67
C VAL A 176 11.15 1.59 7.72
N ILE A 177 10.09 2.36 7.97
CA ILE A 177 8.86 2.41 7.18
C ILE A 177 8.83 3.73 6.43
N GLY A 178 8.72 3.70 5.11
CA GLY A 178 8.67 4.93 4.30
C GLY A 178 7.41 5.76 4.59
N ILE A 179 6.24 5.17 4.41
CA ILE A 179 4.95 5.85 4.60
C ILE A 179 4.02 4.97 5.43
N THR A 180 3.51 5.53 6.50
CA THR A 180 2.55 4.85 7.39
C THR A 180 1.21 5.58 7.39
N ALA A 181 0.11 4.82 7.31
CA ALA A 181 -1.20 5.29 7.71
C ALA A 181 -1.74 4.33 8.78
N ASP A 182 -1.81 4.79 10.02
CA ASP A 182 -2.10 3.93 11.16
C ASP A 182 -2.97 4.64 12.19
N VAL A 183 -3.28 3.92 13.21
CA VAL A 183 -3.86 4.44 14.44
C VAL A 183 -2.78 5.19 15.21
N ALA A 184 -3.15 6.30 15.81
CA ALA A 184 -2.23 7.03 16.67
C ALA A 184 -1.69 6.13 17.78
N PRO A 185 -0.40 6.27 18.14
CA PRO A 185 0.20 5.53 19.24
C PRO A 185 -0.62 5.63 20.52
N GLY A 186 -0.77 4.52 21.23
CA GLY A 186 -1.57 4.44 22.44
C GLY A 186 -3.08 4.24 22.23
N CYS A 187 -3.55 4.24 20.99
CA CYS A 187 -4.94 3.95 20.67
C CYS A 187 -5.14 2.48 20.30
N ASP A 188 -6.21 1.88 20.82
CA ASP A 188 -6.57 0.49 20.47
C ASP A 188 -7.01 0.41 19.00
N SER A 189 -6.44 -0.57 18.28
CA SER A 189 -6.79 -0.87 16.89
C SER A 189 -8.24 -1.34 16.70
N SER A 190 -8.91 -1.78 17.75
CA SER A 190 -10.31 -2.23 17.71
C SER A 190 -11.33 -1.08 17.63
N ALA A 191 -10.95 0.15 17.98
CA ALA A 191 -11.86 1.29 17.86
C ALA A 191 -12.16 1.61 16.39
N GLN A 192 -13.36 2.12 16.11
CA GLN A 192 -13.81 2.46 14.75
C GLN A 192 -12.97 3.59 14.15
N LYS A 193 -11.95 3.24 13.41
CA LYS A 193 -10.99 4.16 12.84
C LYS A 193 -11.18 4.18 11.34
N MET A 194 -11.35 5.36 10.80
CA MET A 194 -11.68 5.52 9.39
C MET A 194 -10.50 6.12 8.63
N LEU A 195 -9.97 5.34 7.70
CA LEU A 195 -9.14 5.90 6.64
C LEU A 195 -10.06 6.63 5.66
N GLY A 196 -9.85 7.94 5.46
CA GLY A 196 -10.52 8.68 4.40
C GLY A 196 -9.88 8.33 3.06
N THR A 197 -8.68 8.85 2.82
CA THR A 197 -7.93 8.54 1.60
C THR A 197 -6.44 8.60 1.88
N LEU A 198 -5.71 7.57 1.46
CA LEU A 198 -4.25 7.62 1.33
C LEU A 198 -3.92 7.56 -0.16
N LYS A 199 -3.20 8.57 -0.66
CA LYS A 199 -2.66 8.58 -2.03
C LYS A 199 -1.16 8.63 -1.99
N VAL A 200 -0.51 7.70 -2.69
CA VAL A 200 0.94 7.72 -2.91
C VAL A 200 1.19 7.62 -4.40
N ASN A 201 1.65 8.72 -4.99
CA ASN A 201 1.77 8.80 -6.44
C ASN A 201 3.15 9.29 -6.88
N ARG A 202 3.66 8.76 -7.99
CA ARG A 202 4.87 9.23 -8.68
C ARG A 202 6.08 9.40 -7.76
N SER A 203 6.12 8.61 -6.70
CA SER A 203 7.15 8.64 -5.68
C SER A 203 8.15 7.51 -5.86
N GLU A 204 9.34 7.69 -5.32
CA GLU A 204 10.43 6.71 -5.37
C GLU A 204 10.79 6.34 -3.94
N LEU A 205 10.72 5.06 -3.61
CA LEU A 205 11.07 4.53 -2.30
C LEU A 205 12.16 3.47 -2.48
N SER A 206 13.23 3.56 -1.72
CA SER A 206 14.31 2.58 -1.82
C SER A 206 14.97 2.26 -0.50
N ASP A 207 15.50 1.04 -0.42
CA ASP A 207 16.35 0.58 0.68
C ASP A 207 15.66 0.72 2.06
N LEU A 208 14.39 0.33 2.12
CA LEU A 208 13.54 0.37 3.32
C LEU A 208 13.04 -1.06 3.64
N GLU A 209 12.78 -1.32 4.90
CA GLU A 209 12.13 -2.57 5.28
C GLU A 209 10.67 -2.59 4.83
N PHE A 210 9.92 -1.52 5.10
CA PHE A 210 8.57 -1.32 4.58
C PHE A 210 8.51 -0.07 3.70
N GLY A 211 7.86 -0.18 2.54
CA GLY A 211 7.61 0.99 1.71
C GLY A 211 6.39 1.77 2.19
N ILE A 212 5.22 1.20 2.02
CA ILE A 212 3.93 1.79 2.39
C ILE A 212 3.18 0.80 3.27
N ARG A 213 2.83 1.23 4.46
CA ARG A 213 2.08 0.42 5.41
C ARG A 213 0.79 1.12 5.81
N THR A 214 -0.34 0.42 5.69
CA THR A 214 -1.62 0.88 6.23
C THR A 214 -2.17 -0.13 7.21
N SER A 215 -2.65 0.34 8.36
CA SER A 215 -3.31 -0.50 9.35
C SER A 215 -4.63 0.11 9.86
N ILE A 216 -5.16 1.09 9.15
CA ILE A 216 -6.43 1.73 9.49
C ILE A 216 -7.55 1.05 8.71
N GLY A 217 -8.51 0.47 9.41
CA GLY A 217 -9.74 -0.05 8.83
C GLY A 217 -10.81 1.02 8.63
N GLY A 218 -11.97 0.63 8.07
CA GLY A 218 -13.18 1.43 8.13
C GLY A 218 -13.59 2.18 6.87
N GLY A 219 -13.38 1.62 5.68
CA GLY A 219 -14.13 2.04 4.48
C GLY A 219 -13.58 3.27 3.76
N GLY A 220 -12.26 3.47 3.78
CA GLY A 220 -11.60 4.52 3.02
C GLY A 220 -11.13 4.10 1.64
N GLN A 221 -10.21 4.87 1.08
CA GLN A 221 -9.58 4.62 -0.21
C GLN A 221 -8.05 4.64 -0.09
N VAL A 222 -7.40 3.65 -0.67
CA VAL A 222 -5.94 3.61 -0.79
C VAL A 222 -5.57 3.56 -2.27
N ASP A 223 -4.87 4.59 -2.75
CA ASP A 223 -4.39 4.70 -4.12
C ASP A 223 -2.85 4.75 -4.14
N ILE A 224 -2.20 3.72 -4.66
CA ILE A 224 -0.74 3.61 -4.76
C ILE A 224 -0.40 3.48 -6.25
N ASN A 225 -0.04 4.60 -6.90
CA ASN A 225 0.02 4.62 -8.35
C ASN A 225 1.31 5.23 -8.89
N TYR A 226 1.88 4.62 -9.92
CA TYR A 226 3.03 5.13 -10.67
C TYR A 226 4.30 5.31 -9.82
N ASN A 227 4.46 4.54 -8.76
CA ASN A 227 5.64 4.62 -7.90
C ASN A 227 6.74 3.66 -8.37
N THR A 228 7.97 3.97 -7.98
CA THR A 228 9.11 3.06 -8.10
C THR A 228 9.57 2.67 -6.70
N MET A 229 9.60 1.38 -6.43
CA MET A 229 10.01 0.80 -5.15
C MET A 229 11.14 -0.18 -5.41
N THR A 230 12.30 0.04 -4.79
CA THR A 230 13.52 -0.72 -5.09
C THR A 230 14.21 -1.24 -3.85
N ARG A 231 14.59 -2.51 -3.86
CA ARG A 231 15.33 -3.18 -2.77
C ARG A 231 14.66 -2.99 -1.41
N MET A 232 13.44 -3.51 -1.31
CA MET A 232 12.60 -3.38 -0.11
C MET A 232 12.20 -4.75 0.41
N GLY A 233 12.02 -4.87 1.70
CA GLY A 233 11.54 -6.10 2.34
C GLY A 233 10.07 -6.34 2.05
N LEU A 234 9.21 -5.38 2.41
CA LEU A 234 7.78 -5.41 2.10
C LEU A 234 7.33 -4.06 1.51
N PRO A 235 7.40 -3.90 0.18
CA PRO A 235 7.05 -2.66 -0.50
C PRO A 235 5.66 -2.11 -0.16
N ILE A 236 4.63 -2.96 -0.09
CA ILE A 236 3.25 -2.54 0.19
C ILE A 236 2.60 -3.51 1.17
N SER A 237 2.16 -3.00 2.31
CA SER A 237 1.43 -3.74 3.33
C SER A 237 0.10 -3.04 3.63
N ILE A 238 -1.00 -3.68 3.26
CA ILE A 238 -2.36 -3.22 3.54
C ILE A 238 -2.96 -4.16 4.59
N LEU A 239 -2.87 -3.77 5.84
CA LEU A 239 -3.54 -4.45 6.94
C LEU A 239 -4.96 -3.89 7.08
N ASN A 240 -5.89 -4.69 7.58
CA ASN A 240 -7.30 -4.28 7.71
C ASN A 240 -7.91 -3.80 6.38
N ALA A 241 -7.77 -4.62 5.34
CA ALA A 241 -8.18 -4.30 3.98
C ALA A 241 -9.71 -4.24 3.80
N ASN A 242 -10.39 -3.48 4.64
CA ASN A 242 -11.83 -3.16 4.52
C ASN A 242 -12.08 -1.82 3.80
N GLN A 243 -11.13 -1.36 3.02
CA GLN A 243 -11.20 -0.17 2.18
C GLN A 243 -11.07 -0.53 0.69
N SER A 244 -11.47 0.39 -0.18
CA SER A 244 -11.17 0.29 -1.60
C SER A 244 -9.68 0.53 -1.83
N THR A 245 -9.00 -0.41 -2.50
CA THR A 245 -7.55 -0.34 -2.73
C THR A 245 -7.25 -0.40 -4.22
N THR A 246 -6.45 0.55 -4.71
CA THR A 246 -5.92 0.57 -6.08
C THR A 246 -4.40 0.63 -6.05
N ILE A 247 -3.74 -0.36 -6.63
CA ILE A 247 -2.28 -0.43 -6.79
C ILE A 247 -2.01 -0.52 -8.29
N LEU A 248 -1.63 0.61 -8.89
CA LEU A 248 -1.62 0.75 -10.35
C LEU A 248 -0.27 1.22 -10.88
N ALA A 249 0.24 0.53 -11.88
CA ALA A 249 1.38 0.95 -12.69
C ALA A 249 2.65 1.26 -11.89
N ASN A 250 2.88 0.54 -10.79
CA ASN A 250 4.10 0.65 -10.00
C ASN A 250 5.20 -0.27 -10.57
N LYS A 251 6.45 0.15 -10.37
CA LYS A 251 7.64 -0.69 -10.59
C LYS A 251 8.15 -1.13 -9.24
N ILE A 252 8.11 -2.42 -8.95
CA ILE A 252 8.42 -2.98 -7.63
C ILE A 252 9.56 -4.00 -7.78
N SER A 253 10.68 -3.72 -7.12
CA SER A 253 11.78 -4.63 -6.93
C SER A 253 11.95 -4.86 -5.43
N PHE A 254 11.82 -6.10 -4.97
CA PHE A 254 11.86 -6.46 -3.56
C PHE A 254 12.94 -7.50 -3.30
N ASN A 255 13.44 -7.55 -2.07
CA ASN A 255 14.53 -8.41 -1.66
C ASN A 255 14.32 -8.92 -0.23
N ASP A 256 15.14 -9.88 0.17
CA ASP A 256 15.16 -10.34 1.55
C ASP A 256 15.71 -9.23 2.46
N VAL A 257 14.95 -8.91 3.51
CA VAL A 257 15.39 -8.09 4.63
C VAL A 257 15.28 -8.96 5.88
N ASP A 258 16.41 -9.43 6.36
CA ASP A 258 16.51 -10.52 7.34
C ASP A 258 15.71 -10.31 8.63
N SER A 259 15.59 -9.07 9.09
CA SER A 259 14.92 -8.76 10.34
C SER A 259 13.40 -8.97 10.30
N TYR A 260 12.79 -8.75 9.15
CA TYR A 260 11.34 -8.82 9.00
C TYR A 260 10.82 -10.26 8.83
N GLU A 261 11.50 -11.07 8.04
CA GLU A 261 11.10 -12.46 7.80
C GLU A 261 11.01 -13.29 9.08
N ALA A 262 11.94 -13.05 10.01
CA ALA A 262 11.98 -13.76 11.27
C ALA A 262 10.80 -13.42 12.19
N SER A 263 10.21 -12.24 12.07
CA SER A 263 9.18 -11.74 13.00
C SER A 263 7.75 -11.91 12.51
N SER A 264 7.51 -11.84 11.20
CA SER A 264 6.14 -11.81 10.64
C SER A 264 5.60 -13.16 10.18
N GLY A 265 6.48 -14.12 9.86
CA GLY A 265 6.10 -15.40 9.26
C GLY A 265 5.49 -15.27 7.85
N LEU A 266 5.50 -14.07 7.26
CA LEU A 266 4.92 -13.83 5.94
C LEU A 266 5.89 -14.20 4.80
N GLY A 267 7.18 -14.38 5.10
CA GLY A 267 8.22 -14.52 4.11
C GLY A 267 8.38 -13.24 3.27
N THR A 268 9.24 -13.27 2.29
CA THR A 268 9.48 -12.11 1.42
C THR A 268 8.30 -11.89 0.49
N THR A 269 7.61 -10.77 0.67
CA THR A 269 6.38 -10.44 -0.04
C THR A 269 6.42 -9.00 -0.56
N ALA A 270 6.04 -8.78 -1.84
CA ALA A 270 6.02 -7.42 -2.38
C ALA A 270 4.73 -6.66 -2.06
N ILE A 271 3.58 -7.30 -2.21
CA ILE A 271 2.28 -6.73 -1.84
C ILE A 271 1.59 -7.71 -0.90
N TYR A 272 1.31 -7.27 0.30
CA TYR A 272 0.49 -7.98 1.26
C TYR A 272 -0.84 -7.26 1.47
N ILE A 273 -1.93 -8.00 1.32
CA ILE A 273 -3.28 -7.50 1.58
C ILE A 273 -3.97 -8.46 2.55
N GLY A 274 -4.15 -8.00 3.76
CA GLY A 274 -4.77 -8.76 4.84
C GLY A 274 -5.88 -7.99 5.54
N SER A 275 -6.72 -8.69 6.29
CA SER A 275 -7.69 -8.07 7.17
C SER A 275 -7.70 -8.76 8.51
N THR A 276 -7.73 -7.98 9.56
CA THR A 276 -7.88 -8.46 10.95
C THR A 276 -9.31 -8.30 11.46
N ALA A 277 -10.18 -7.60 10.71
CA ALA A 277 -11.56 -7.32 11.12
C ALA A 277 -12.56 -8.26 10.46
N ALA A 278 -13.49 -8.77 11.26
CA ALA A 278 -14.67 -9.49 10.79
C ALA A 278 -15.70 -8.50 10.21
N SER A 279 -15.39 -7.84 9.10
CA SER A 279 -16.40 -7.06 8.39
C SER A 279 -16.71 -7.75 7.08
N PRO A 280 -17.98 -8.06 6.81
CA PRO A 280 -18.41 -8.65 5.55
C PRO A 280 -18.52 -7.61 4.42
N ASP A 281 -17.99 -6.42 4.61
CA ASP A 281 -18.17 -5.34 3.66
C ASP A 281 -17.44 -5.61 2.36
N THR A 282 -18.11 -5.35 1.28
CA THR A 282 -17.70 -5.52 -0.11
C THR A 282 -16.59 -4.55 -0.47
N ASN A 283 -15.37 -4.91 -0.12
CA ASN A 283 -14.21 -4.12 -0.50
C ASN A 283 -13.72 -4.55 -1.88
N THR A 284 -13.23 -3.59 -2.63
CA THR A 284 -12.64 -3.84 -3.93
C THR A 284 -11.14 -3.59 -3.87
N THR A 285 -10.37 -4.57 -4.32
CA THR A 285 -8.93 -4.40 -4.48
C THR A 285 -8.55 -4.61 -5.94
N THR A 286 -7.84 -3.64 -6.50
CA THR A 286 -7.33 -3.69 -7.86
C THR A 286 -5.82 -3.56 -7.86
N ILE A 287 -5.13 -4.60 -8.35
CA ILE A 287 -3.67 -4.64 -8.55
C ILE A 287 -3.44 -4.75 -10.04
N LYS A 288 -3.10 -3.64 -10.71
CA LYS A 288 -3.11 -3.59 -12.17
C LYS A 288 -1.87 -2.94 -12.76
N ASN A 289 -1.38 -3.53 -13.85
CA ASN A 289 -0.29 -2.98 -14.67
C ASN A 289 1.01 -2.72 -13.90
N ASN A 290 1.25 -3.42 -12.78
CA ASN A 290 2.49 -3.32 -12.04
C ASN A 290 3.56 -4.22 -12.66
N THR A 291 4.82 -3.85 -12.48
CA THR A 291 5.97 -4.66 -12.85
C THR A 291 6.72 -5.09 -11.59
N PHE A 292 6.86 -6.39 -11.41
CA PHE A 292 7.60 -7.00 -10.31
C PHE A 292 8.90 -7.57 -10.83
N THR A 293 9.98 -7.26 -10.13
CA THR A 293 11.33 -7.78 -10.45
C THR A 293 12.01 -8.26 -9.18
N ASP A 294 12.95 -9.20 -9.38
CA ASP A 294 13.83 -9.62 -8.29
C ASP A 294 14.77 -8.48 -7.87
N GLY A 295 14.82 -8.21 -6.58
CA GLY A 295 15.72 -7.24 -5.95
C GLY A 295 16.88 -7.90 -5.20
N GLY A 296 17.03 -9.23 -5.29
CA GLY A 296 18.03 -10.01 -4.58
C GLY A 296 17.43 -10.99 -3.57
N LEU A 297 16.35 -11.68 -3.96
CA LEU A 297 15.71 -12.72 -3.16
C LEU A 297 16.59 -13.97 -3.06
N SER A 298 16.90 -14.43 -1.87
CA SER A 298 17.70 -15.64 -1.66
C SER A 298 16.88 -16.92 -1.76
N ALA A 299 15.66 -16.92 -1.29
CA ALA A 299 14.76 -18.08 -1.22
C ALA A 299 13.50 -17.95 -2.10
N GLY A 300 13.49 -17.00 -3.03
CA GLY A 300 12.30 -16.64 -3.79
C GLY A 300 11.31 -15.83 -2.97
N GLY A 301 10.25 -15.34 -3.61
CA GLY A 301 9.28 -14.46 -2.96
C GLY A 301 7.86 -14.60 -3.48
N VAL A 302 6.94 -13.94 -2.81
CA VAL A 302 5.54 -13.79 -3.20
C VAL A 302 5.33 -12.36 -3.67
N ALA A 303 5.00 -12.17 -4.96
CA ALA A 303 4.77 -10.83 -5.48
C ALA A 303 3.45 -10.24 -4.96
N VAL A 304 2.40 -11.06 -4.86
CA VAL A 304 1.08 -10.66 -4.35
C VAL A 304 0.57 -11.73 -3.41
N LEU A 305 0.43 -11.40 -2.14
CA LEU A 305 -0.15 -12.25 -1.11
C LEU A 305 -1.44 -11.62 -0.59
N VAL A 306 -2.53 -12.35 -0.70
CA VAL A 306 -3.86 -11.87 -0.32
C VAL A 306 -4.57 -12.87 0.54
N GLY A 307 -5.19 -12.39 1.56
CA GLY A 307 -5.95 -13.21 2.48
C GLY A 307 -5.35 -13.23 3.85
N GLN A 308 -5.60 -14.29 4.57
CA GLN A 308 -5.06 -14.55 5.88
C GLN A 308 -5.77 -13.91 7.04
N THR A 309 -7.00 -14.31 7.25
CA THR A 309 -7.57 -14.15 8.59
C THR A 309 -8.57 -15.23 8.86
N ASP A 310 -8.73 -15.54 10.13
CA ASP A 310 -9.74 -16.47 10.65
C ASP A 310 -11.18 -16.06 10.31
N LYS A 311 -11.40 -14.97 9.62
CA LYS A 311 -12.69 -14.25 9.60
C LYS A 311 -13.33 -14.07 8.24
N GLY A 312 -12.90 -14.81 7.23
CA GLY A 312 -13.60 -14.90 5.95
C GLY A 312 -13.91 -13.54 5.30
N ILE A 313 -12.96 -13.01 4.53
CA ILE A 313 -13.18 -11.78 3.78
C ILE A 313 -13.74 -12.15 2.42
N SER A 314 -14.88 -11.56 2.06
CA SER A 314 -15.34 -11.53 0.68
C SER A 314 -14.75 -10.27 0.04
N HIS A 315 -13.77 -10.45 -0.81
CA HIS A 315 -13.18 -9.36 -1.59
C HIS A 315 -13.53 -9.53 -3.05
N SER A 316 -14.07 -8.49 -3.66
CA SER A 316 -14.00 -8.40 -5.12
C SER A 316 -12.58 -7.94 -5.49
N MET A 317 -11.76 -8.87 -6.00
CA MET A 317 -10.36 -8.60 -6.28
C MET A 317 -10.04 -8.74 -7.77
N VAL A 318 -9.20 -7.83 -8.27
CA VAL A 318 -8.68 -7.90 -9.64
C VAL A 318 -7.16 -7.82 -9.60
N VAL A 319 -6.50 -8.87 -10.10
CA VAL A 319 -5.05 -8.90 -10.36
C VAL A 319 -4.87 -8.99 -11.87
N ALA A 320 -4.61 -7.86 -12.54
CA ALA A 320 -4.68 -7.82 -14.00
C ALA A 320 -3.55 -7.03 -14.67
N GLY A 321 -3.09 -7.52 -15.81
CA GLY A 321 -2.11 -6.82 -16.65
C GLY A 321 -0.74 -6.62 -16.00
N ASN A 322 -0.43 -7.32 -14.89
CA ASN A 322 0.85 -7.21 -14.23
C ASN A 322 1.92 -8.02 -14.96
N THR A 323 3.18 -7.61 -14.82
CA THR A 323 4.34 -8.34 -15.34
C THR A 323 5.21 -8.79 -14.17
N PHE A 324 5.46 -10.10 -14.10
CA PHE A 324 6.37 -10.74 -13.15
C PHE A 324 7.59 -11.19 -13.90
N GLN A 325 8.71 -10.51 -13.73
CA GLN A 325 9.92 -10.74 -14.51
C GLN A 325 11.09 -11.20 -13.63
N GLY A 326 11.52 -12.43 -13.84
CA GLY A 326 12.69 -12.99 -13.17
C GLY A 326 12.54 -13.18 -11.66
N VAL A 327 11.36 -12.99 -11.10
CA VAL A 327 11.10 -13.21 -9.66
C VAL A 327 11.05 -14.72 -9.42
N PRO A 328 11.98 -15.28 -8.63
CA PRO A 328 11.91 -16.70 -8.30
C PRO A 328 10.73 -16.94 -7.37
N ALA A 329 9.97 -18.02 -7.63
CA ALA A 329 8.89 -18.42 -6.74
C ALA A 329 9.45 -18.90 -5.39
N ASN A 330 8.66 -18.73 -4.35
CA ASN A 330 9.01 -19.10 -2.99
C ASN A 330 9.26 -20.62 -2.89
N THR A 331 10.36 -21.01 -2.26
CA THR A 331 10.71 -22.42 -2.03
C THR A 331 9.79 -23.10 -1.01
N ALA A 332 9.04 -22.35 -0.22
CA ALA A 332 8.05 -22.87 0.74
C ALA A 332 6.72 -23.30 0.10
N GLY A 333 6.58 -23.20 -1.24
CA GLY A 333 5.43 -23.69 -1.99
C GLY A 333 4.33 -22.69 -2.29
N ALA A 334 4.44 -21.44 -1.84
CA ALA A 334 3.51 -20.40 -2.25
C ALA A 334 3.81 -19.92 -3.67
N GLY A 335 2.76 -19.61 -4.45
CA GLY A 335 2.92 -19.04 -5.79
C GLY A 335 3.36 -17.57 -5.76
N LEU A 336 3.81 -17.04 -6.89
CA LEU A 336 4.08 -15.60 -7.02
C LEU A 336 2.84 -14.76 -6.75
N VAL A 337 1.66 -15.25 -7.10
CA VAL A 337 0.36 -14.71 -6.73
C VAL A 337 -0.32 -15.74 -5.84
N ALA A 338 -0.33 -15.51 -4.55
CA ALA A 338 -0.92 -16.40 -3.55
C ALA A 338 -2.21 -15.80 -3.01
N ILE A 339 -3.30 -16.55 -3.13
CA ILE A 339 -4.65 -16.08 -2.84
C ILE A 339 -5.31 -17.00 -1.81
N ASP A 340 -5.75 -16.42 -0.71
CA ASP A 340 -6.58 -17.06 0.30
C ASP A 340 -7.82 -16.20 0.60
N THR A 341 -8.63 -15.93 -0.41
CA THR A 341 -9.88 -15.18 -0.31
C THR A 341 -10.84 -15.57 -1.43
N ASN A 342 -12.13 -15.26 -1.26
CA ASN A 342 -13.15 -15.51 -2.27
C ASN A 342 -13.25 -14.38 -3.31
N ASP A 343 -13.80 -14.71 -4.45
CA ASP A 343 -14.25 -13.81 -5.51
C ASP A 343 -13.19 -12.91 -6.13
N GLY A 344 -12.80 -13.25 -7.34
CA GLY A 344 -11.85 -12.39 -8.03
C GLY A 344 -11.48 -12.83 -9.44
N LEU A 345 -10.61 -12.01 -10.03
CA LEU A 345 -10.13 -12.18 -11.38
C LEU A 345 -8.60 -12.06 -11.43
N ILE A 346 -7.93 -13.05 -11.98
CA ILE A 346 -6.51 -13.00 -12.34
C ILE A 346 -6.42 -13.05 -13.86
N SER A 347 -6.15 -11.92 -14.52
CA SER A 347 -6.20 -11.87 -15.98
C SER A 347 -5.17 -10.98 -16.64
N GLY A 348 -4.75 -11.37 -17.85
CA GLY A 348 -3.83 -10.57 -18.66
C GLY A 348 -2.46 -10.37 -18.04
N ASN A 349 -2.09 -11.13 -17.01
CA ASN A 349 -0.80 -11.04 -16.39
C ASN A 349 0.26 -11.78 -17.21
N ARG A 350 1.50 -11.32 -17.13
CA ARG A 350 2.63 -11.92 -17.82
C ARG A 350 3.61 -12.47 -16.79
N PHE A 351 3.77 -13.79 -16.78
CA PHE A 351 4.73 -14.49 -15.93
C PHE A 351 5.93 -14.90 -16.78
N LEU A 352 7.06 -14.23 -16.57
CA LEU A 352 8.25 -14.34 -17.40
C LEU A 352 9.45 -14.85 -16.60
N SER A 353 9.99 -16.01 -16.99
CA SER A 353 11.24 -16.55 -16.43
C SER A 353 11.22 -16.79 -14.92
N ALA A 354 10.18 -17.41 -14.40
CA ALA A 354 10.11 -17.82 -13.01
C ALA A 354 10.30 -19.34 -12.85
N ALA A 355 10.97 -19.76 -11.81
CA ALA A 355 10.98 -21.13 -11.34
C ALA A 355 9.94 -21.31 -10.24
N GLY A 356 9.15 -22.39 -10.26
CA GLY A 356 8.15 -22.69 -9.26
C GLY A 356 6.70 -22.34 -9.69
N THR A 357 5.78 -22.42 -8.74
CA THR A 357 4.35 -22.10 -8.96
C THR A 357 4.15 -20.60 -9.14
N TRP A 358 3.35 -20.22 -10.13
CA TRP A 358 3.10 -18.80 -10.38
C TRP A 358 1.82 -18.29 -9.77
N ILE A 359 0.77 -19.10 -9.79
CA ILE A 359 -0.50 -18.78 -9.14
C ILE A 359 -0.84 -19.89 -8.17
N ASP A 360 -1.09 -19.55 -6.93
CA ASP A 360 -1.53 -20.48 -5.90
C ASP A 360 -2.82 -19.92 -5.29
N ILE A 361 -3.91 -20.64 -5.50
CA ILE A 361 -5.20 -20.36 -4.87
C ILE A 361 -5.45 -21.49 -3.89
N SER A 362 -5.13 -21.26 -2.63
CA SER A 362 -5.21 -22.27 -1.60
C SER A 362 -5.64 -21.69 -0.26
N SER A 363 -6.42 -22.45 0.45
CA SER A 363 -6.85 -22.12 1.80
C SER A 363 -5.81 -22.59 2.81
N GLY A 364 -5.30 -21.65 3.55
CA GLY A 364 -4.43 -21.96 4.68
C GLY A 364 -3.07 -22.49 4.25
N ASN A 365 -2.16 -21.62 3.94
CA ASN A 365 -0.77 -22.03 3.94
C ASN A 365 -0.42 -22.47 5.37
N ALA A 366 -0.45 -23.78 5.61
CA ALA A 366 -0.26 -24.37 6.94
C ALA A 366 1.10 -23.99 7.55
N SER A 367 2.08 -23.63 6.73
CA SER A 367 3.38 -23.12 7.19
C SER A 367 3.28 -21.75 7.88
N GLN A 368 2.18 -21.03 7.66
CA GLN A 368 1.95 -19.70 8.22
C GLN A 368 0.85 -19.68 9.30
N GLY A 369 0.30 -20.84 9.68
CA GLY A 369 -0.63 -20.96 10.81
C GLY A 369 -2.08 -20.53 10.52
N PHE A 370 -2.48 -20.44 9.24
CA PHE A 370 -3.84 -20.05 8.87
C PHE A 370 -4.83 -21.22 8.85
N VAL A 371 -6.05 -20.94 9.32
CA VAL A 371 -7.12 -21.94 9.35
C VAL A 371 -7.77 -22.02 7.99
N GLY A 372 -7.74 -23.21 7.39
CA GLY A 372 -8.31 -23.45 6.07
C GLY A 372 -9.81 -23.19 5.99
N ARG A 373 -10.23 -22.50 4.94
CA ARG A 373 -11.63 -22.25 4.57
C ARG A 373 -11.85 -22.55 3.09
N ASP A 374 -13.12 -22.63 2.69
CA ASP A 374 -13.45 -22.86 1.29
C ASP A 374 -13.23 -21.58 0.47
N ILE A 375 -12.52 -21.68 -0.65
CA ILE A 375 -12.25 -20.59 -1.58
C ILE A 375 -13.07 -20.80 -2.85
N LEU A 376 -13.85 -19.80 -3.20
CA LEU A 376 -14.82 -19.84 -4.30
C LEU A 376 -14.69 -18.62 -5.21
N GLY A 377 -15.24 -18.72 -6.42
CA GLY A 377 -15.58 -17.57 -7.26
C GLY A 377 -14.40 -16.90 -7.96
N TRP A 378 -13.31 -17.62 -8.23
CA TRP A 378 -12.18 -17.08 -8.97
C TRP A 378 -12.21 -17.44 -10.45
N ALA A 379 -11.73 -16.49 -11.28
CA ALA A 379 -11.43 -16.73 -12.68
C ALA A 379 -9.96 -16.41 -12.97
N VAL A 380 -9.24 -17.37 -13.55
CA VAL A 380 -7.86 -17.25 -13.99
C VAL A 380 -7.84 -17.40 -15.51
N VAL A 381 -7.74 -16.28 -16.24
CA VAL A 381 -7.94 -16.28 -17.69
C VAL A 381 -7.00 -15.33 -18.41
N ALA A 382 -6.69 -15.61 -19.65
CA ALA A 382 -5.96 -14.74 -20.55
C ALA A 382 -4.55 -14.33 -20.03
N ASN A 383 -3.93 -15.12 -19.16
CA ASN A 383 -2.56 -14.86 -18.70
C ASN A 383 -1.53 -15.41 -19.70
N GLU A 384 -0.33 -14.87 -19.66
CA GLU A 384 0.84 -15.35 -20.42
C GLU A 384 1.83 -16.03 -19.48
N PHE A 385 2.14 -17.30 -19.75
CA PHE A 385 3.10 -18.09 -19.01
C PHE A 385 4.28 -18.44 -19.93
N SER A 386 5.47 -17.92 -19.60
CA SER A 386 6.65 -18.08 -20.44
C SER A 386 7.89 -18.43 -19.63
N GLY A 387 8.58 -19.50 -20.03
CA GLY A 387 9.85 -19.91 -19.43
C GLY A 387 9.70 -20.69 -18.10
N SER A 388 8.54 -21.29 -17.83
CA SER A 388 8.37 -22.15 -16.66
C SER A 388 9.21 -23.42 -16.77
N THR A 389 9.94 -23.70 -15.70
CA THR A 389 10.60 -25.00 -15.48
C THR A 389 9.88 -25.82 -14.40
N ALA A 390 8.80 -25.29 -13.86
CA ALA A 390 8.04 -25.91 -12.78
C ALA A 390 7.20 -27.11 -13.26
N ASN A 391 6.87 -27.98 -12.33
CA ASN A 391 5.92 -29.07 -12.56
C ASN A 391 4.48 -28.57 -12.55
N THR A 392 4.21 -27.47 -11.85
CA THR A 392 2.90 -26.85 -11.70
C THR A 392 3.05 -25.33 -11.86
N ASP A 393 2.25 -24.74 -12.73
CA ASP A 393 2.20 -23.30 -12.95
C ASP A 393 1.05 -22.66 -12.14
N ILE A 394 -0.07 -23.37 -12.02
CA ILE A 394 -1.25 -22.96 -11.26
C ILE A 394 -1.61 -24.08 -10.29
N SER A 395 -1.65 -23.77 -9.01
CA SER A 395 -2.08 -24.67 -7.94
C SER A 395 -3.44 -24.26 -7.40
N LEU A 396 -4.38 -25.19 -7.38
CA LEU A 396 -5.69 -25.06 -6.76
C LEU A 396 -5.76 -26.01 -5.56
N GLY A 397 -5.76 -25.45 -4.36
CA GLY A 397 -5.63 -26.22 -3.11
C GLY A 397 -6.86 -27.08 -2.78
N GLU A 398 -6.74 -27.89 -1.74
CA GLU A 398 -7.75 -28.91 -1.33
C GLU A 398 -9.15 -28.35 -1.00
N ARG A 399 -9.27 -27.05 -0.74
CA ARG A 399 -10.53 -26.40 -0.35
C ARG A 399 -11.02 -25.38 -1.38
N THR A 400 -10.63 -25.56 -2.62
CA THR A 400 -11.09 -24.71 -3.73
C THR A 400 -12.22 -25.38 -4.50
N SER A 401 -13.24 -24.63 -4.88
CA SER A 401 -14.29 -25.13 -5.75
C SER A 401 -14.89 -24.02 -6.63
N GLY A 402 -15.35 -24.39 -7.83
CA GLY A 402 -15.97 -23.44 -8.76
C GLY A 402 -14.99 -22.37 -9.29
N ILE A 403 -13.69 -22.63 -9.23
CA ILE A 403 -12.68 -21.77 -9.86
C ILE A 403 -12.63 -22.11 -11.34
N ILE A 404 -12.60 -21.08 -12.17
CA ILE A 404 -12.52 -21.22 -13.62
C ILE A 404 -11.08 -20.92 -14.07
N VAL A 405 -10.41 -21.89 -14.64
CA VAL A 405 -9.11 -21.69 -15.32
C VAL A 405 -9.34 -21.78 -16.83
N GLY A 406 -9.47 -20.61 -17.43
CA GLY A 406 -9.75 -20.48 -18.85
C GLY A 406 -8.51 -20.29 -19.71
N ARG A 407 -8.75 -19.95 -20.98
CA ARG A 407 -7.68 -19.86 -21.99
C ARG A 407 -6.59 -18.86 -21.60
N SER A 408 -5.34 -19.33 -21.62
CA SER A 408 -4.14 -18.57 -21.37
C SER A 408 -3.07 -18.92 -22.41
N GLN A 409 -2.06 -18.05 -22.57
CA GLN A 409 -0.95 -18.31 -23.48
C GLN A 409 0.15 -19.07 -22.73
N GLY A 410 0.81 -20.01 -23.41
CA GLY A 410 1.91 -20.81 -22.85
C GLY A 410 1.47 -22.14 -22.24
N PHE A 411 0.19 -22.49 -22.28
CA PHE A 411 -0.36 -23.76 -21.81
C PHE A 411 0.08 -24.11 -20.37
N PRO A 412 -0.42 -23.37 -19.35
CA PRO A 412 -0.02 -23.60 -17.98
C PRO A 412 -0.37 -25.03 -17.52
N LYS A 413 0.49 -25.58 -16.69
CA LYS A 413 0.24 -26.83 -16.00
C LYS A 413 -0.56 -26.54 -14.74
N VAL A 414 -1.76 -27.07 -14.65
CA VAL A 414 -2.67 -26.88 -13.52
C VAL A 414 -2.72 -28.12 -12.66
N ASP A 415 -2.53 -27.95 -11.37
CA ASP A 415 -2.79 -28.96 -10.36
C ASP A 415 -4.06 -28.59 -9.58
N ASP A 416 -5.12 -29.35 -9.77
CA ASP A 416 -6.40 -29.17 -9.08
C ASP A 416 -6.60 -30.33 -8.09
N LEU A 417 -6.30 -30.06 -6.83
CA LEU A 417 -6.35 -31.08 -5.79
C LEU A 417 -7.77 -31.55 -5.45
N THR A 418 -8.79 -30.74 -5.72
CA THR A 418 -10.19 -31.13 -5.45
C THR A 418 -10.84 -31.80 -6.63
N GLY A 419 -10.45 -31.43 -7.84
CA GLY A 419 -11.18 -31.74 -9.08
C GLY A 419 -12.58 -31.15 -9.13
N GLU A 420 -12.86 -30.11 -8.32
CA GLU A 420 -14.15 -29.41 -8.28
C GLU A 420 -14.12 -28.07 -9.04
N ASN A 421 -13.01 -27.79 -9.71
CA ASN A 421 -12.80 -26.58 -10.47
C ASN A 421 -13.00 -26.81 -11.97
N ASP A 422 -13.34 -25.78 -12.70
CA ASP A 422 -13.54 -25.82 -14.15
C ASP A 422 -12.23 -25.44 -14.86
N VAL A 423 -11.41 -26.45 -15.12
CA VAL A 423 -10.10 -26.31 -15.76
C VAL A 423 -10.19 -26.81 -17.19
N LEU A 424 -9.69 -26.03 -18.17
CA LEU A 424 -9.59 -26.50 -19.56
C LEU A 424 -8.77 -27.79 -19.63
N GLU A 425 -9.34 -28.82 -20.29
CA GLU A 425 -8.76 -30.18 -20.38
C GLU A 425 -7.30 -30.20 -20.85
N SER A 426 -6.89 -29.26 -21.70
CA SER A 426 -5.51 -29.15 -22.19
C SER A 426 -4.48 -28.73 -21.13
N TYR A 427 -4.91 -28.31 -19.94
CA TYR A 427 -4.05 -27.78 -18.89
C TYR A 427 -3.87 -28.74 -17.70
N THR A 428 -4.68 -29.77 -17.58
CA THR A 428 -4.62 -30.71 -16.46
C THR A 428 -3.40 -31.62 -16.56
N THR A 429 -2.58 -31.66 -15.51
CA THR A 429 -1.37 -32.49 -15.45
C THR A 429 -1.57 -33.80 -14.69
N SER A 430 -2.57 -33.91 -13.85
CA SER A 430 -2.81 -35.11 -13.04
C SER A 430 -4.32 -35.40 -12.84
N ASN A 431 -4.67 -36.69 -12.83
CA ASN A 431 -6.00 -37.24 -12.57
C ASN A 431 -7.10 -37.06 -13.63
N THR A 432 -6.75 -37.13 -14.91
CA THR A 432 -7.68 -37.19 -16.04
C THR A 432 -8.81 -38.23 -15.89
N ALA A 433 -8.63 -39.29 -15.14
CA ALA A 433 -9.64 -40.33 -14.96
C ALA A 433 -10.79 -39.94 -13.99
N LEU A 434 -10.53 -39.12 -12.99
CA LEU A 434 -11.53 -38.69 -12.02
C LEU A 434 -12.32 -37.46 -12.51
N ALA A 435 -11.63 -36.51 -13.18
CA ALA A 435 -12.25 -35.31 -13.75
C ALA A 435 -13.23 -35.66 -14.88
N GLN A 436 -12.86 -36.58 -15.76
CA GLN A 436 -13.77 -37.05 -16.83
C GLN A 436 -15.03 -37.76 -16.29
N GLN A 437 -14.91 -38.48 -15.18
CA GLN A 437 -16.05 -39.17 -14.57
C GLN A 437 -17.03 -38.20 -13.88
N ARG A 438 -16.53 -37.06 -13.37
CA ARG A 438 -17.36 -36.03 -12.71
C ARG A 438 -17.99 -35.02 -13.69
N SER A 439 -17.32 -34.69 -14.80
CA SER A 439 -17.87 -33.82 -15.83
C SER A 439 -19.13 -34.41 -16.49
N LEU A 440 -19.25 -35.74 -16.49
CA LEU A 440 -20.47 -36.47 -16.99
C LEU A 440 -21.63 -36.46 -15.98
N LEU A 441 -21.38 -36.06 -14.73
CA LEU A 441 -22.40 -36.08 -13.65
C LEU A 441 -22.89 -34.70 -13.21
N ARG A 442 -22.30 -33.61 -13.74
CA ARG A 442 -22.78 -32.24 -13.45
C ARG A 442 -23.94 -31.86 -14.36
N PRO A 443 -25.04 -31.31 -13.82
CA PRO A 443 -25.91 -30.47 -14.60
C PRO A 443 -25.07 -29.27 -15.07
N THR A 444 -24.98 -29.12 -16.38
CA THR A 444 -24.27 -27.99 -17.00
C THR A 444 -24.80 -26.68 -16.42
N ALA A 445 -23.99 -25.96 -15.68
CA ALA A 445 -24.29 -24.58 -15.39
C ALA A 445 -24.54 -23.86 -16.72
N ASP A 446 -25.65 -23.17 -16.82
CA ASP A 446 -26.08 -22.53 -18.06
C ASP A 446 -24.99 -21.60 -18.54
N PRO A 447 -24.44 -21.77 -19.77
CA PRO A 447 -23.43 -20.89 -20.33
C PRO A 447 -23.83 -19.41 -20.27
N ALA A 448 -25.14 -19.13 -20.24
CA ALA A 448 -25.68 -17.79 -20.05
C ALA A 448 -25.39 -17.19 -18.63
N GLU A 449 -25.36 -18.01 -17.58
CA GLU A 449 -25.01 -17.54 -16.23
C GLU A 449 -23.53 -17.22 -16.12
N ILE A 450 -22.68 -18.05 -16.70
CA ILE A 450 -21.23 -17.83 -16.73
C ILE A 450 -20.91 -16.56 -17.53
N PHE A 451 -21.56 -16.39 -18.68
CA PHE A 451 -21.43 -15.21 -19.52
C PHE A 451 -21.97 -13.95 -18.82
N HIS A 452 -23.04 -14.07 -18.05
CA HIS A 452 -23.64 -12.96 -17.31
C HIS A 452 -22.73 -12.50 -16.17
N MET A 453 -22.09 -13.41 -15.42
CA MET A 453 -21.10 -13.07 -14.39
C MET A 453 -19.86 -12.40 -15.01
N GLN A 454 -19.34 -12.90 -16.11
CA GLN A 454 -18.21 -12.31 -16.82
C GLN A 454 -18.55 -10.92 -17.37
N LEU A 455 -19.75 -10.76 -17.94
CA LEU A 455 -20.22 -9.48 -18.48
C LEU A 455 -20.47 -8.45 -17.38
N MET A 456 -21.03 -8.85 -16.24
CA MET A 456 -21.24 -7.97 -15.09
C MET A 456 -19.91 -7.52 -14.45
N THR A 457 -18.89 -8.38 -14.45
CA THR A 457 -17.55 -8.03 -13.99
C THR A 457 -16.88 -7.06 -14.96
N LEU A 458 -16.99 -7.28 -16.26
CA LEU A 458 -16.47 -6.38 -17.29
C LEU A 458 -17.19 -5.03 -17.32
N MET A 459 -18.52 -4.99 -17.15
CA MET A 459 -19.29 -3.75 -17.09
C MET A 459 -19.00 -2.90 -15.84
N ARG A 460 -18.60 -3.52 -14.72
CA ARG A 460 -18.19 -2.80 -13.51
C ARG A 460 -16.81 -2.17 -13.66
N LEU A 461 -15.98 -2.62 -14.59
CA LEU A 461 -14.64 -2.09 -14.84
C LEU A 461 -14.63 -0.81 -15.69
N GLY A 462 -15.77 -0.36 -16.22
CA GLY A 462 -15.87 0.82 -17.09
C GLY A 462 -15.24 0.63 -18.47
N PRO A 463 -15.53 1.50 -19.44
CA PRO A 463 -14.91 1.40 -20.76
C PRO A 463 -13.41 1.66 -20.66
N PHE A 464 -12.62 0.78 -21.27
CA PHE A 464 -11.20 0.96 -21.50
C PHE A 464 -11.01 2.25 -22.31
N SER A 465 -10.49 3.29 -21.71
CA SER A 465 -9.96 4.41 -22.46
C SER A 465 -8.54 4.05 -22.90
N ASP A 466 -8.32 4.07 -24.22
CA ASP A 466 -7.03 3.91 -24.88
C ASP A 466 -5.97 4.92 -24.39
#